data_ad199f54b0b1e18b4504ef26a62ecbe8
#
_entry.id   ad199f54b0b1e18b4504ef26a62ecbe8
#
_cell.length_a   1.000
_cell.length_b   1.000
_cell.length_c   1.000
_cell.angle_alpha   90.00
_cell.angle_beta   90.00
_cell.angle_gamma   90.00
#
_symmetry.space_group_name_H-M   'P 1'
#
loop_
_entity.id
_entity.type
_entity.pdbx_description
1 polymer ?
#
loop_
_entity_poly.entity_id
_entity_poly.type
_entity_poly.pdbx_seq_one_letter_code
_entity_poly.pdbx_strand_id
1 'polypeptide(L)'
;GDFIYEQGYHILFGKGDGKFALFLCRCASLMLMALLSVLIWYIEQTGRMNCLIRISTCGTKKTDRYKYGNVMLSGMIVAAITYIPWVYNVFSVFGCAGLSSPANSLQMFSRIPVWIPLSAVIIAFFLIHMLYLWAIGFITKVLSRVIKNGLVAAVLLFGFGILPILLLWV
;
A
#
# COMPACT_ATOMS: atom_id res chain seq x y z
N GLY A 1 3.83 -10.50 -33.87
CA GLY A 1 2.64 -10.47 -32.98
C GLY A 1 2.98 -10.06 -31.56
N ASP A 2 4.24 -10.17 -31.15
CA ASP A 2 4.64 -10.02 -29.73
C ASP A 2 4.69 -8.56 -29.25
N PHE A 3 4.82 -7.61 -30.17
CA PHE A 3 4.95 -6.19 -29.86
C PHE A 3 3.67 -5.50 -29.35
N ILE A 4 2.48 -6.02 -29.65
CA ILE A 4 1.20 -5.37 -29.27
C ILE A 4 0.92 -5.54 -27.78
N TYR A 5 1.37 -6.65 -27.17
CA TYR A 5 1.18 -6.91 -25.74
C TYR A 5 2.14 -6.14 -24.84
N GLU A 6 3.31 -5.79 -25.35
CA GLU A 6 4.33 -5.09 -24.58
C GLU A 6 3.92 -3.66 -24.20
N GLN A 7 3.15 -2.96 -25.04
CA GLN A 7 2.75 -1.58 -24.77
C GLN A 7 1.71 -1.43 -23.66
N GLY A 8 0.82 -2.41 -23.46
CA GLY A 8 -0.25 -2.33 -22.48
C GLY A 8 0.16 -2.67 -21.05
N TYR A 9 0.83 -3.77 -20.87
CA TYR A 9 1.15 -4.28 -19.53
C TYR A 9 2.26 -3.51 -18.80
N HIS A 10 3.17 -2.85 -19.50
CA HIS A 10 4.17 -2.01 -18.85
C HIS A 10 3.59 -0.78 -18.16
N ILE A 11 2.37 -0.35 -18.53
CA ILE A 11 1.63 0.73 -17.87
C ILE A 11 1.29 0.33 -16.42
N LEU A 12 0.99 -0.97 -16.16
CA LEU A 12 0.72 -1.47 -14.81
C LEU A 12 1.88 -1.20 -13.82
N PHE A 13 3.10 -1.22 -14.34
CA PHE A 13 4.32 -1.02 -13.54
C PHE A 13 4.84 0.42 -13.58
N GLY A 14 4.04 1.33 -14.14
CA GLY A 14 4.36 2.76 -14.16
C GLY A 14 5.41 3.15 -15.18
N LYS A 15 5.44 2.49 -16.34
CA LYS A 15 6.29 2.92 -17.47
C LYS A 15 5.44 3.68 -18.49
N GLY A 16 6.01 4.71 -19.11
CA GLY A 16 5.28 5.54 -20.08
C GLY A 16 4.18 6.38 -19.43
N ASP A 17 3.03 6.50 -20.10
CA ASP A 17 1.91 7.35 -19.70
C ASP A 17 1.24 6.94 -18.38
N GLY A 18 1.42 5.67 -17.96
CA GLY A 18 0.91 5.18 -16.68
C GLY A 18 1.70 5.63 -15.45
N LYS A 19 2.90 6.20 -15.63
CA LYS A 19 3.80 6.57 -14.52
C LYS A 19 3.14 7.55 -13.54
N PHE A 20 2.55 8.61 -14.06
CA PHE A 20 1.90 9.64 -13.25
C PHE A 20 0.65 9.13 -12.52
N ALA A 21 -0.19 8.36 -13.21
CA ALA A 21 -1.39 7.79 -12.61
C ALA A 21 -1.07 6.80 -11.48
N LEU A 22 -0.08 5.94 -11.68
CA LEU A 22 0.40 5.02 -10.64
C LEU A 22 0.98 5.78 -9.44
N PHE A 23 1.72 6.85 -9.67
CA PHE A 23 2.24 7.73 -8.61
C PHE A 23 1.11 8.33 -7.79
N LEU A 24 0.07 8.89 -8.44
CA LEU A 24 -1.10 9.43 -7.76
C LEU A 24 -1.83 8.38 -6.94
N CYS A 25 -2.04 7.18 -7.48
CA CYS A 25 -2.66 6.07 -6.75
C CYS A 25 -1.85 5.70 -5.49
N ARG A 26 -0.53 5.66 -5.58
CA ARG A 26 0.35 5.40 -4.43
C ARG A 26 0.30 6.50 -3.39
N CYS A 27 0.32 7.75 -3.79
CA CYS A 27 0.19 8.89 -2.88
C CYS A 27 -1.18 8.89 -2.18
N ALA A 28 -2.26 8.61 -2.91
CA ALA A 28 -3.60 8.53 -2.35
C ALA A 28 -3.72 7.37 -1.33
N SER A 29 -3.19 6.19 -1.65
CA SER A 29 -3.18 5.04 -0.73
C SER A 29 -2.39 5.32 0.53
N LEU A 30 -1.24 6.00 0.41
CA LEU A 30 -0.41 6.39 1.53
C LEU A 30 -1.13 7.40 2.44
N MET A 31 -1.77 8.41 1.84
CA MET A 31 -2.53 9.42 2.58
C MET A 31 -3.70 8.78 3.34
N LEU A 32 -4.49 7.91 2.68
CA LEU A 32 -5.58 7.19 3.32
C LEU A 32 -5.08 6.32 4.47
N MET A 33 -4.00 5.58 4.26
CA MET A 33 -3.43 4.72 5.30
C MET A 33 -2.87 5.52 6.47
N ALA A 34 -2.21 6.66 6.23
CA ALA A 34 -1.72 7.56 7.28
C ALA A 34 -2.87 8.08 8.13
N LEU A 35 -3.97 8.54 7.53
CA LEU A 35 -5.15 9.03 8.25
C LEU A 35 -5.82 7.91 9.06
N LEU A 36 -6.06 6.74 8.47
CA LEU A 36 -6.69 5.61 9.16
C LEU A 36 -5.83 5.12 10.33
N SER A 37 -4.53 5.01 10.14
CA SER A 37 -3.63 4.56 11.20
C SER A 37 -3.55 5.56 12.35
N VAL A 38 -3.58 6.88 12.06
CA VAL A 38 -3.68 7.91 13.08
C VAL A 38 -5.00 7.79 13.85
N LEU A 39 -6.13 7.61 13.19
CA LEU A 39 -7.41 7.38 13.86
C LEU A 39 -7.34 6.18 14.80
N ILE A 40 -6.78 5.05 14.36
CA ILE A 40 -6.69 3.83 15.17
C ILE A 40 -5.83 4.03 16.43
N TRP A 41 -4.68 4.73 16.31
CA TRP A 41 -3.73 4.87 17.42
C TRP A 41 -3.99 6.07 18.33
N TYR A 42 -4.57 7.18 17.82
CA TYR A 42 -4.75 8.42 18.56
C TYR A 42 -6.13 8.61 19.18
N ILE A 43 -7.16 7.87 18.72
CA ILE A 43 -8.54 8.01 19.21
C ILE A 43 -8.64 7.85 20.75
N GLU A 44 -7.85 6.95 21.33
CA GLU A 44 -7.85 6.72 22.78
C GLU A 44 -7.12 7.82 23.56
N GLN A 45 -6.18 8.52 22.92
CA GLN A 45 -5.44 9.60 23.58
C GLN A 45 -6.36 10.83 23.81
N THR A 46 -7.28 11.06 22.86
CA THR A 46 -8.18 12.20 22.88
C THR A 46 -9.32 12.01 23.90
N GLY A 47 -9.77 10.76 24.15
CA GLY A 47 -10.94 10.46 24.95
C GLY A 47 -10.69 10.17 26.43
N ARG A 48 -9.50 10.39 27.02
CA ARG A 48 -9.13 9.94 28.38
C ARG A 48 -9.36 8.44 28.64
N MET A 49 -9.66 7.65 27.61
CA MET A 49 -9.93 6.21 27.71
C MET A 49 -8.68 5.42 28.14
N ASN A 50 -7.49 5.97 27.96
CA ASN A 50 -6.23 5.36 28.39
C ASN A 50 -6.21 5.03 29.90
N CYS A 51 -6.85 5.85 30.74
CA CYS A 51 -6.95 5.58 32.19
C CYS A 51 -7.86 4.37 32.46
N LEU A 52 -9.00 4.28 31.77
CA LEU A 52 -9.96 3.17 31.93
C LEU A 52 -9.39 1.84 31.44
N ILE A 53 -8.66 1.85 30.33
CA ILE A 53 -8.02 0.65 29.76
C ILE A 53 -6.89 0.14 30.66
N ARG A 54 -6.13 1.04 31.30
CA ARG A 54 -5.06 0.66 32.24
C ARG A 54 -5.57 0.03 33.54
N ILE A 55 -6.77 0.38 33.99
CA ILE A 55 -7.39 -0.15 35.19
C ILE A 55 -7.97 -1.55 34.94
N SER A 56 -8.30 -1.88 33.70
CA SER A 56 -8.79 -3.20 33.31
C SER A 56 -7.65 -4.23 33.30
N THR A 57 -7.81 -5.31 34.07
CA THR A 57 -6.80 -6.36 34.32
C THR A 57 -6.27 -7.07 33.07
N CYS A 58 -7.01 -7.01 31.94
CA CYS A 58 -6.60 -7.58 30.65
C CYS A 58 -6.50 -6.53 29.52
N GLY A 59 -6.73 -5.24 29.81
CA GLY A 59 -7.09 -4.24 28.81
C GLY A 59 -6.02 -3.93 27.77
N THR A 60 -4.79 -3.68 28.19
CA THR A 60 -3.76 -3.12 27.28
C THR A 60 -3.31 -4.09 26.19
N LYS A 61 -3.00 -5.35 26.54
CA LYS A 61 -2.52 -6.34 25.57
C LYS A 61 -3.61 -6.74 24.56
N LYS A 62 -4.85 -6.90 25.03
CA LYS A 62 -5.98 -7.28 24.20
C LYS A 62 -6.35 -6.16 23.22
N THR A 63 -6.39 -4.93 23.71
CA THR A 63 -6.65 -3.73 22.89
C THR A 63 -5.58 -3.50 21.81
N ASP A 64 -4.31 -3.64 22.16
CA ASP A 64 -3.20 -3.56 21.20
C ASP A 64 -3.35 -4.60 20.08
N ARG A 65 -3.72 -5.83 20.41
CA ARG A 65 -3.93 -6.91 19.43
C ARG A 65 -5.06 -6.57 18.45
N TYR A 66 -6.17 -6.02 18.91
CA TYR A 66 -7.25 -5.57 18.04
C TYR A 66 -6.83 -4.40 17.15
N LYS A 67 -6.03 -3.45 17.66
CA LYS A 67 -5.51 -2.34 16.86
C LYS A 67 -4.60 -2.83 15.74
N TYR A 68 -3.73 -3.80 16.00
CA TYR A 68 -2.91 -4.41 14.96
C TYR A 68 -3.78 -5.10 13.89
N GLY A 69 -4.81 -5.83 14.30
CA GLY A 69 -5.76 -6.43 13.37
C GLY A 69 -6.45 -5.39 12.49
N ASN A 70 -6.89 -4.27 13.09
CA ASN A 70 -7.52 -3.17 12.37
C ASN A 70 -6.55 -2.48 11.40
N VAL A 71 -5.28 -2.29 11.77
CA VAL A 71 -4.24 -1.75 10.88
C VAL A 71 -4.00 -2.68 9.70
N MET A 72 -3.92 -3.98 9.93
CA MET A 72 -3.78 -4.96 8.85
C MET A 72 -4.97 -4.97 7.90
N LEU A 73 -6.19 -4.98 8.46
CA LEU A 73 -7.43 -4.96 7.69
C LEU A 73 -7.56 -3.67 6.88
N SER A 74 -7.30 -2.51 7.49
CA SER A 74 -7.36 -1.22 6.80
C SER A 74 -6.33 -1.14 5.66
N GLY A 75 -5.11 -1.64 5.87
CA GLY A 75 -4.08 -1.71 4.83
C GLY A 75 -4.51 -2.58 3.64
N MET A 76 -5.15 -3.74 3.88
CA MET A 76 -5.72 -4.57 2.82
C MET A 76 -6.82 -3.84 2.04
N ILE A 77 -7.75 -3.20 2.75
CA ILE A 77 -8.87 -2.47 2.12
C ILE A 77 -8.34 -1.30 1.28
N VAL A 78 -7.42 -0.51 1.83
CA VAL A 78 -6.83 0.63 1.10
C VAL A 78 -6.07 0.15 -0.13
N ALA A 79 -5.25 -0.90 0.00
CA ALA A 79 -4.54 -1.49 -1.14
C ALA A 79 -5.52 -1.98 -2.22
N ALA A 80 -6.59 -2.66 -1.82
CA ALA A 80 -7.60 -3.16 -2.75
C ALA A 80 -8.32 -2.02 -3.49
N ILE A 81 -8.80 -1.00 -2.75
CA ILE A 81 -9.53 0.14 -3.34
C ILE A 81 -8.68 0.93 -4.33
N THR A 82 -7.38 1.06 -4.07
CA THR A 82 -6.49 1.83 -4.94
C THR A 82 -5.93 1.02 -6.10
N TYR A 83 -5.66 -0.28 -5.89
CA TYR A 83 -4.99 -1.11 -6.88
C TYR A 83 -5.95 -1.82 -7.84
N ILE A 84 -7.10 -2.31 -7.35
CA ILE A 84 -8.06 -3.04 -8.20
C ILE A 84 -8.59 -2.19 -9.36
N PRO A 85 -9.04 -0.92 -9.16
CA PRO A 85 -9.50 -0.09 -10.27
C PRO A 85 -8.40 0.17 -11.30
N TRP A 86 -7.16 0.32 -10.86
CA TRP A 86 -6.01 0.51 -11.73
C TRP A 86 -5.77 -0.71 -12.62
N VAL A 87 -5.72 -1.90 -12.02
CA VAL A 87 -5.57 -3.16 -12.75
C VAL A 87 -6.76 -3.41 -13.69
N TYR A 88 -7.98 -3.16 -13.22
CA TYR A 88 -9.18 -3.30 -14.02
C TYR A 88 -9.17 -2.40 -15.26
N ASN A 89 -8.75 -1.16 -15.12
CA ASN A 89 -8.66 -0.22 -16.24
C ASN A 89 -7.68 -0.73 -17.32
N VAL A 90 -6.53 -1.23 -16.93
CA VAL A 90 -5.55 -1.79 -17.89
C VAL A 90 -6.11 -3.06 -18.56
N PHE A 91 -6.76 -3.94 -17.80
CA PHE A 91 -7.33 -5.17 -18.37
C PHE A 91 -8.54 -4.92 -19.27
N SER A 92 -9.32 -3.88 -19.00
CA SER A 92 -10.45 -3.51 -19.87
C SER A 92 -10.00 -3.02 -21.25
N VAL A 93 -8.83 -2.39 -21.32
CA VAL A 93 -8.26 -1.86 -22.57
C VAL A 93 -7.45 -2.92 -23.34
N PHE A 94 -6.61 -3.69 -22.63
CA PHE A 94 -5.64 -4.60 -23.25
C PHE A 94 -6.01 -6.09 -23.16
N GLY A 95 -7.09 -6.42 -22.43
CA GLY A 95 -7.55 -7.80 -22.23
C GLY A 95 -6.71 -8.58 -21.20
N CYS A 96 -7.10 -9.83 -20.97
CA CYS A 96 -6.46 -10.72 -20.00
C CYS A 96 -5.60 -11.82 -20.64
N ALA A 97 -5.51 -11.89 -21.96
CA ALA A 97 -4.90 -13.01 -22.69
C ALA A 97 -3.38 -13.14 -22.42
N GLY A 98 -2.69 -12.06 -22.08
CA GLY A 98 -1.25 -12.06 -21.78
C GLY A 98 -0.86 -12.43 -20.36
N LEU A 99 -1.82 -12.70 -19.44
CA LEU A 99 -1.52 -12.98 -18.03
C LEU A 99 -0.75 -14.27 -17.79
N SER A 100 -0.94 -15.27 -18.66
CA SER A 100 -0.20 -16.55 -18.62
C SER A 100 1.16 -16.50 -19.30
N SER A 101 1.46 -15.40 -20.02
CA SER A 101 2.75 -15.21 -20.68
C SER A 101 3.88 -15.09 -19.66
N PRO A 102 5.10 -15.55 -20.00
CA PRO A 102 6.24 -15.42 -19.10
C PRO A 102 6.59 -13.94 -18.89
N ALA A 103 6.92 -13.58 -17.66
CA ALA A 103 7.19 -12.19 -17.27
C ALA A 103 8.35 -11.56 -18.03
N ASN A 104 9.33 -12.36 -18.50
CA ASN A 104 10.47 -11.91 -19.29
C ASN A 104 10.11 -11.45 -20.72
N SER A 105 8.86 -11.68 -21.19
CA SER A 105 8.36 -11.11 -22.44
C SER A 105 8.27 -9.59 -22.40
N LEU A 106 8.18 -9.01 -21.20
CA LEU A 106 8.30 -7.57 -20.99
C LEU A 106 9.78 -7.19 -20.83
N GLN A 107 10.28 -6.27 -21.66
CA GLN A 107 11.66 -5.80 -21.65
C GLN A 107 12.14 -5.38 -20.25
N MET A 108 11.22 -4.85 -19.43
CA MET A 108 11.48 -4.45 -18.05
C MET A 108 11.85 -5.63 -17.13
N PHE A 109 11.37 -6.81 -17.44
CA PHE A 109 11.57 -8.05 -16.68
C PHE A 109 12.43 -9.09 -17.39
N SER A 110 13.24 -8.68 -18.37
CA SER A 110 14.10 -9.56 -19.15
C SER A 110 15.05 -10.45 -18.32
N ARG A 111 15.35 -10.04 -17.07
CA ARG A 111 16.19 -10.78 -16.13
C ARG A 111 15.41 -11.80 -15.27
N ILE A 112 14.07 -11.80 -15.33
CA ILE A 112 13.26 -12.76 -14.58
C ILE A 112 13.25 -14.11 -15.30
N PRO A 113 13.31 -15.26 -14.56
CA PRO A 113 13.25 -16.58 -15.16
C PRO A 113 11.96 -16.80 -15.98
N VAL A 114 12.09 -17.51 -17.10
CA VAL A 114 11.00 -17.75 -18.09
C VAL A 114 9.78 -18.44 -17.49
N TRP A 115 9.93 -19.20 -16.41
CA TRP A 115 8.83 -19.96 -15.79
C TRP A 115 7.91 -19.12 -14.89
N ILE A 116 8.23 -17.85 -14.64
CA ILE A 116 7.38 -16.97 -13.81
C ILE A 116 6.34 -16.29 -14.72
N PRO A 117 5.04 -16.55 -14.53
CA PRO A 117 3.99 -15.91 -15.32
C PRO A 117 3.82 -14.44 -14.90
N LEU A 118 3.34 -13.61 -15.81
CA LEU A 118 3.08 -12.19 -15.56
C LEU A 118 2.08 -11.96 -14.41
N SER A 119 1.09 -12.84 -14.27
CA SER A 119 0.12 -12.81 -13.16
C SER A 119 0.80 -12.89 -11.78
N ALA A 120 1.83 -13.72 -11.64
CA ALA A 120 2.57 -13.82 -10.37
C ALA A 120 3.32 -12.53 -10.05
N VAL A 121 3.86 -11.83 -11.04
CA VAL A 121 4.53 -10.53 -10.86
C VAL A 121 3.53 -9.45 -10.43
N ILE A 122 2.32 -9.43 -11.01
CA ILE A 122 1.26 -8.49 -10.61
C ILE A 122 0.84 -8.72 -9.16
N ILE A 123 0.66 -9.98 -8.76
CA ILE A 123 0.31 -10.34 -7.37
C ILE A 123 1.45 -9.95 -6.43
N ALA A 124 2.71 -10.23 -6.78
CA ALA A 124 3.86 -9.84 -5.98
C ALA A 124 3.94 -8.31 -5.78
N PHE A 125 3.66 -7.54 -6.83
CA PHE A 125 3.63 -6.09 -6.78
C PHE A 125 2.52 -5.57 -5.84
N PHE A 126 1.33 -6.18 -5.87
CA PHE A 126 0.26 -5.89 -4.94
C PHE A 126 0.63 -6.21 -3.49
N LEU A 127 1.24 -7.37 -3.24
CA LEU A 127 1.69 -7.78 -1.91
C LEU A 127 2.76 -6.85 -1.35
N ILE A 128 3.73 -6.43 -2.16
CA ILE A 128 4.77 -5.47 -1.76
C ILE A 128 4.12 -4.13 -1.38
N HIS A 129 3.15 -3.66 -2.16
CA HIS A 129 2.43 -2.44 -1.84
C HIS A 129 1.64 -2.56 -0.53
N MET A 130 0.97 -3.69 -0.30
CA MET A 130 0.26 -3.97 0.94
C MET A 130 1.20 -4.01 2.16
N LEU A 131 2.35 -4.67 2.05
CA LEU A 131 3.38 -4.71 3.10
C LEU A 131 3.91 -3.30 3.42
N TYR A 132 4.09 -2.48 2.40
CA TYR A 132 4.48 -1.08 2.57
C TYR A 132 3.44 -0.28 3.37
N LEU A 133 2.14 -0.41 3.06
CA LEU A 133 1.07 0.25 3.82
C LEU A 133 1.01 -0.25 5.28
N TRP A 134 1.23 -1.54 5.52
CA TRP A 134 1.33 -2.08 6.88
C TRP A 134 2.52 -1.50 7.65
N ALA A 135 3.68 -1.35 7.01
CA ALA A 135 4.84 -0.72 7.64
C ALA A 135 4.51 0.71 8.10
N ILE A 136 3.83 1.51 7.27
CA ILE A 136 3.36 2.86 7.66
C ILE A 136 2.42 2.78 8.87
N GLY A 137 1.47 1.87 8.88
CA GLY A 137 0.55 1.67 10.00
C GLY A 137 1.24 1.28 11.31
N PHE A 138 2.31 0.48 11.25
CA PHE A 138 3.10 0.11 12.43
C PHE A 138 4.02 1.24 12.91
N ILE A 139 4.61 2.00 12.00
CA ILE A 139 5.41 3.19 12.34
C ILE A 139 4.55 4.20 13.10
N THR A 140 3.25 4.33 12.76
CA THR A 140 2.32 5.20 13.48
C THR A 140 2.23 4.87 14.96
N LYS A 141 2.30 3.59 15.35
CA LYS A 141 2.34 3.18 16.76
C LYS A 141 3.57 3.74 17.48
N VAL A 142 4.72 3.67 16.85
CA VAL A 142 5.96 4.21 17.44
C VAL A 142 5.86 5.72 17.56
N LEU A 143 5.35 6.37 16.51
CA LEU A 143 5.19 7.82 16.47
C LEU A 143 4.18 8.32 17.52
N SER A 144 3.10 7.58 17.77
CA SER A 144 2.08 7.93 18.78
C SER A 144 2.61 7.97 20.22
N ARG A 145 3.76 7.36 20.48
CA ARG A 145 4.43 7.44 21.80
C ARG A 145 5.23 8.73 21.98
N VAL A 146 5.72 9.31 20.88
CA VAL A 146 6.59 10.49 20.88
C VAL A 146 5.76 11.75 20.60
N ILE A 147 4.87 11.68 19.64
CA ILE A 147 4.08 12.82 19.17
C ILE A 147 2.65 12.69 19.69
N LYS A 148 2.21 13.64 20.51
CA LYS A 148 0.85 13.66 21.07
C LYS A 148 -0.21 14.19 20.09
N ASN A 149 0.21 14.96 19.07
CA ASN A 149 -0.70 15.55 18.09
C ASN A 149 -0.82 14.63 16.86
N GLY A 150 -2.02 14.08 16.65
CA GLY A 150 -2.30 13.16 15.53
C GLY A 150 -2.14 13.79 14.15
N LEU A 151 -2.47 15.09 13.98
CA LEU A 151 -2.29 15.76 12.70
C LEU A 151 -0.80 15.90 12.33
N VAL A 152 0.04 16.28 13.29
CA VAL A 152 1.49 16.33 13.07
C VAL A 152 2.05 14.96 12.72
N ALA A 153 1.58 13.92 13.38
CA ALA A 153 1.97 12.54 13.07
C ALA A 153 1.55 12.12 11.65
N ALA A 154 0.33 12.47 11.20
CA ALA A 154 -0.14 12.19 9.85
C ALA A 154 0.72 12.87 8.78
N VAL A 155 1.05 14.15 8.97
CA VAL A 155 1.90 14.89 8.03
C VAL A 155 3.30 14.31 7.95
N LEU A 156 3.90 13.94 9.09
CA LEU A 156 5.21 13.30 9.13
C LEU A 156 5.20 11.92 8.46
N LEU A 157 4.18 11.11 8.72
CA LEU A 157 4.02 9.80 8.07
C LEU A 157 3.89 9.92 6.55
N PHE A 158 3.10 10.90 6.10
CA PHE A 158 2.97 11.16 4.67
C PHE A 158 4.30 11.64 4.07
N GLY A 159 4.99 12.57 4.71
CA GLY A 159 6.28 13.08 4.26
C GLY A 159 7.37 12.01 4.17
N PHE A 160 7.53 11.19 5.22
CA PHE A 160 8.48 10.08 5.21
C PHE A 160 8.07 8.96 4.26
N GLY A 161 6.78 8.66 4.17
CA GLY A 161 6.27 7.62 3.30
C GLY A 161 6.36 7.99 1.81
N ILE A 162 6.33 9.26 1.44
CA ILE A 162 6.45 9.64 0.03
C ILE A 162 7.89 9.50 -0.50
N LEU A 163 8.90 9.54 0.37
CA LEU A 163 10.31 9.43 -0.01
C LEU A 163 10.63 8.17 -0.85
N PRO A 164 10.28 6.95 -0.41
CA PRO A 164 10.55 5.76 -1.22
C PRO A 164 9.75 5.74 -2.53
N ILE A 165 8.56 6.36 -2.56
CA ILE A 165 7.78 6.49 -3.79
C ILE A 165 8.49 7.42 -4.78
N LEU A 166 9.04 8.53 -4.31
CA LEU A 166 9.82 9.47 -5.14
C LEU A 166 11.12 8.83 -5.65
N LEU A 167 11.84 8.09 -4.80
CA LEU A 167 13.06 7.39 -5.20
C LEU A 167 12.82 6.33 -6.29
N LEU A 168 11.67 5.67 -6.26
CA LEU A 168 11.28 4.71 -7.31
C LEU A 168 10.75 5.40 -8.57
N TRP A 169 10.43 6.69 -8.49
CA TRP A 169 9.87 7.45 -9.60
C TRP A 169 10.95 8.08 -10.47
N VAL A 170 12.14 8.35 -9.92
CA VAL A 170 13.32 8.82 -10.63
C VAL A 170 13.98 7.67 -11.40
#